data_882a69e500ade281c6b9042cacbd4eb9
#
_entry.id   882a69e500ade281c6b9042cacbd4eb9
#
_cell.length_a   1.000
_cell.length_b   1.000
_cell.length_c   1.000
_cell.angle_alpha   90.00
_cell.angle_beta   90.00
_cell.angle_gamma   90.00
#
_symmetry.space_group_name_H-M   'P 1'
#
loop_
_entity.id
_entity.type
_entity.pdbx_description
1 polymer ?
#
loop_
_entity_poly.entity_id
_entity_poly.type
_entity_poly.pdbx_seq_one_letter_code
_entity_poly.pdbx_strand_id
1 'polypeptide(L)'
;NGVTAGIEVGRGGVFIRSVAPIFNEQKQLGSIEALLDFKHLSDFFSQQGLDLFVLLDVGGDLPYQNSSDEGIIEGFHFVNKDYANLNVLPILKNIEFKSGAFYMTGSHAFTVQPMNDAQGKRIGYFVIYFNSDLKERNLAKLGVWFD
;
A
#
# COMPACT_ATOMS: atom_id res chain seq x y z
N ASN A 1 1.77 14.24 23.31
CA ASN A 1 0.32 14.36 23.19
C ASN A 1 -0.06 14.68 21.74
N GLY A 2 0.12 13.73 20.85
CA GLY A 2 -0.07 13.96 19.43
C GLY A 2 -0.94 12.89 18.78
N VAL A 3 -1.18 13.07 17.48
CA VAL A 3 -1.80 12.08 16.62
C VAL A 3 -0.84 10.90 16.47
N THR A 4 -1.35 9.69 16.66
CA THR A 4 -0.64 8.43 16.34
C THR A 4 -1.26 7.86 15.08
N ALA A 5 -0.43 7.49 14.11
CA ALA A 5 -0.89 6.87 12.88
C ALA A 5 -0.02 5.65 12.53
N GLY A 6 -0.60 4.66 11.88
CA GLY A 6 0.09 3.44 11.47
C GLY A 6 -0.80 2.50 10.67
N ILE A 7 -0.21 1.41 10.25
CA ILE A 7 -0.97 0.31 9.63
C ILE A 7 -1.45 -0.62 10.74
N GLU A 8 -2.73 -0.91 10.73
CA GLU A 8 -3.36 -1.88 11.62
C GLU A 8 -3.88 -3.07 10.82
N VAL A 9 -3.57 -4.27 11.33
CA VAL A 9 -4.03 -5.53 10.76
C VAL A 9 -5.08 -6.13 11.70
N GLY A 10 -6.31 -6.22 11.22
CA GLY A 10 -7.41 -6.87 11.91
C GLY A 10 -7.86 -8.14 11.19
N ARG A 11 -8.80 -8.90 11.80
CA ARG A 11 -9.34 -10.12 11.18
C ARG A 11 -10.01 -9.86 9.83
N GLY A 12 -10.66 -8.72 9.68
CA GLY A 12 -11.42 -8.35 8.49
C GLY A 12 -10.70 -7.43 7.52
N GLY A 13 -9.46 -7.05 7.78
CA GLY A 13 -8.76 -6.13 6.88
C GLY A 13 -7.46 -5.56 7.39
N VAL A 14 -6.83 -4.83 6.50
CA VAL A 14 -5.64 -4.02 6.76
C VAL A 14 -6.03 -2.56 6.52
N PHE A 15 -5.77 -1.70 7.49
CA PHE A 15 -6.24 -0.32 7.49
C PHE A 15 -5.12 0.64 7.83
N ILE A 16 -5.22 1.85 7.30
CA ILE A 16 -4.49 3.01 7.80
C ILE A 16 -5.30 3.54 8.97
N ARG A 17 -4.75 3.47 10.18
CA ARG A 17 -5.39 3.94 11.40
C ARG A 17 -4.71 5.20 11.90
N SER A 18 -5.50 6.17 12.30
CA SER A 18 -5.03 7.36 12.99
C SER A 18 -5.88 7.61 14.23
N VAL A 19 -5.24 7.92 15.34
CA VAL A 19 -5.89 8.21 16.62
C VAL A 19 -5.40 9.55 17.13
N ALA A 20 -6.34 10.44 17.47
CA ALA A 20 -6.06 11.73 18.07
C ALA A 20 -6.77 11.87 19.41
N PRO A 21 -6.09 12.30 20.47
CA PRO A 21 -6.74 12.55 21.75
C PRO A 21 -7.60 13.81 21.70
N ILE A 22 -8.72 13.79 22.43
CA ILE A 22 -9.60 14.93 22.61
C ILE A 22 -9.39 15.46 24.03
N PHE A 23 -9.13 16.76 24.14
CA PHE A 23 -8.91 17.43 25.42
C PHE A 23 -9.95 18.53 25.66
N ASN A 24 -10.27 18.71 26.94
CA ASN A 24 -10.85 19.94 27.46
C ASN A 24 -9.85 20.52 28.45
N GLU A 25 -9.29 21.67 28.14
CA GLU A 25 -8.16 22.26 28.86
C GLU A 25 -7.00 21.26 28.98
N GLN A 26 -6.70 20.76 30.20
CA GLN A 26 -5.63 19.78 30.45
C GLN A 26 -6.14 18.36 30.67
N LYS A 27 -7.47 18.15 30.63
CA LYS A 27 -8.08 16.84 30.89
C LYS A 27 -8.38 16.14 29.54
N GLN A 28 -7.83 14.96 29.37
CA GLN A 28 -8.21 14.11 28.24
C GLN A 28 -9.64 13.58 28.45
N LEU A 29 -10.51 13.86 27.50
CA LEU A 29 -11.91 13.43 27.50
C LEU A 29 -12.12 12.11 26.77
N GLY A 30 -11.24 11.79 25.82
CA GLY A 30 -11.35 10.62 24.96
C GLY A 30 -10.41 10.68 23.78
N SER A 31 -10.74 9.96 22.74
CA SER A 31 -10.01 10.00 21.46
C SER A 31 -10.98 9.92 20.28
N ILE A 32 -10.55 10.47 19.16
CA ILE A 32 -11.16 10.25 17.85
C ILE A 32 -10.26 9.33 17.04
N GLU A 33 -10.88 8.41 16.31
CA GLU A 33 -10.19 7.43 15.48
C GLU A 33 -10.68 7.53 14.05
N ALA A 34 -9.75 7.47 13.11
CA ALA A 34 -10.03 7.33 11.68
C ALA A 34 -9.42 6.04 11.16
N LEU A 35 -10.21 5.27 10.44
CA LEU A 35 -9.80 4.05 9.73
C LEU A 35 -10.05 4.26 8.25
N LEU A 36 -9.02 4.05 7.44
CA LEU A 36 -9.07 4.14 5.99
C LEU A 36 -8.60 2.82 5.38
N ASP A 37 -9.34 2.32 4.42
CA ASP A 37 -8.87 1.24 3.56
C ASP A 37 -7.90 1.78 2.48
N PHE A 38 -7.31 0.86 1.71
CA PHE A 38 -6.38 1.25 0.66
C PHE A 38 -7.06 1.64 -0.66
N LYS A 39 -8.40 1.59 -0.74
CA LYS A 39 -9.10 1.92 -1.98
C LYS A 39 -8.87 3.38 -2.39
N HIS A 40 -9.03 4.31 -1.46
CA HIS A 40 -8.81 5.73 -1.73
C HIS A 40 -7.37 6.02 -2.14
N LEU A 41 -6.39 5.36 -1.51
CA LEU A 41 -4.99 5.49 -1.86
C LEU A 41 -4.71 4.90 -3.24
N SER A 42 -5.28 3.74 -3.56
CA SER A 42 -5.18 3.13 -4.88
C SER A 42 -5.80 3.99 -5.97
N ASP A 43 -6.97 4.58 -5.72
CA ASP A 43 -7.63 5.50 -6.64
C ASP A 43 -6.77 6.75 -6.88
N PHE A 44 -6.16 7.30 -5.84
CA PHE A 44 -5.23 8.44 -5.96
C PHE A 44 -4.03 8.10 -6.85
N PHE A 45 -3.38 6.97 -6.62
CA PHE A 45 -2.26 6.52 -7.47
C PHE A 45 -2.70 6.28 -8.92
N SER A 46 -3.85 5.65 -9.11
CA SER A 46 -4.39 5.38 -10.44
C SER A 46 -4.62 6.66 -11.26
N GLN A 47 -5.11 7.72 -10.61
CA GLN A 47 -5.28 9.03 -11.25
C GLN A 47 -3.94 9.65 -11.70
N GLN A 48 -2.84 9.25 -11.08
CA GLN A 48 -1.48 9.66 -11.46
C GLN A 48 -0.83 8.71 -12.48
N GLY A 49 -1.55 7.73 -12.99
CA GLY A 49 -1.01 6.70 -13.89
C GLY A 49 -0.11 5.68 -13.20
N LEU A 50 -0.30 5.50 -11.89
CA LEU A 50 0.42 4.54 -11.07
C LEU A 50 -0.54 3.48 -10.54
N ASP A 51 -0.05 2.27 -10.31
CA ASP A 51 -0.81 1.21 -9.64
C ASP A 51 -0.16 0.85 -8.31
N LEU A 52 -0.99 0.69 -7.29
CA LEU A 52 -0.57 0.27 -5.95
C LEU A 52 -0.96 -1.19 -5.70
N PHE A 53 0.00 -1.96 -5.20
CA PHE A 53 -0.22 -3.32 -4.69
C PHE A 53 0.14 -3.36 -3.21
N VAL A 54 -0.79 -3.87 -2.40
CA VAL A 54 -0.64 -3.98 -0.95
C VAL A 54 -0.48 -5.46 -0.60
N LEU A 55 0.71 -5.84 -0.18
CA LEU A 55 1.10 -7.21 0.11
C LEU A 55 1.40 -7.37 1.59
N LEU A 56 0.60 -8.19 2.28
CA LEU A 56 0.80 -8.53 3.69
C LEU A 56 1.50 -9.87 3.79
N ASP A 57 2.54 -9.98 4.60
CA ASP A 57 3.26 -11.24 4.82
C ASP A 57 2.31 -12.34 5.31
N VAL A 58 2.36 -13.52 4.71
CA VAL A 58 1.67 -14.72 5.20
C VAL A 58 2.45 -15.28 6.39
N GLY A 59 1.70 -15.66 7.43
CA GLY A 59 2.29 -16.19 8.66
C GLY A 59 2.61 -15.10 9.69
N GLY A 60 3.08 -15.53 10.84
CA GLY A 60 3.22 -14.68 12.01
C GLY A 60 1.91 -14.56 12.80
N ASP A 61 1.95 -13.76 13.84
CA ASP A 61 0.83 -13.58 14.79
C ASP A 61 -0.21 -12.55 14.31
N LEU A 62 -0.29 -12.28 13.00
CA LEU A 62 -1.23 -11.31 12.46
C LEU A 62 -2.64 -11.89 12.41
N PRO A 63 -3.66 -11.15 12.87
CA PRO A 63 -5.04 -11.66 12.95
C PRO A 63 -5.77 -11.71 11.61
N TYR A 64 -5.12 -11.37 10.50
CA TYR A 64 -5.73 -11.38 9.17
C TYR A 64 -6.08 -12.80 8.72
N GLN A 65 -7.33 -13.01 8.26
CA GLN A 65 -7.87 -14.34 7.96
C GLN A 65 -8.56 -14.41 6.60
N ASN A 66 -8.21 -13.58 5.65
CA ASN A 66 -8.80 -13.65 4.32
C ASN A 66 -8.04 -14.65 3.44
N SER A 67 -8.49 -15.90 3.42
CA SER A 67 -7.86 -16.98 2.64
C SER A 67 -7.98 -16.76 1.11
N SER A 68 -8.93 -15.95 0.64
CA SER A 68 -9.10 -15.69 -0.78
C SER A 68 -7.98 -14.83 -1.38
N ASP A 69 -7.23 -14.14 -0.55
CA ASP A 69 -6.14 -13.24 -0.93
C ASP A 69 -4.77 -13.93 -0.91
N GLU A 70 -4.71 -15.14 -0.31
CA GLU A 70 -3.49 -15.91 -0.15
C GLU A 70 -3.14 -16.68 -1.43
N GLY A 71 -1.85 -16.81 -1.70
CA GLY A 71 -1.32 -17.63 -2.79
C GLY A 71 -1.41 -17.03 -4.19
N ILE A 72 -2.04 -15.87 -4.38
CA ILE A 72 -2.00 -15.14 -5.65
C ILE A 72 -0.57 -14.67 -5.93
N ILE A 73 0.10 -14.16 -4.90
CA ILE A 73 1.53 -13.87 -4.88
C ILE A 73 2.12 -14.70 -3.74
N GLU A 74 3.09 -15.57 -4.05
CA GLU A 74 3.66 -16.49 -3.09
C GLU A 74 4.22 -15.76 -1.88
N GLY A 75 3.82 -16.21 -0.68
CA GLY A 75 4.27 -15.65 0.59
C GLY A 75 3.48 -14.42 1.08
N PHE A 76 2.44 -13.99 0.33
CA PHE A 76 1.67 -12.81 0.68
C PHE A 76 0.16 -13.02 0.59
N HIS A 77 -0.56 -12.28 1.43
CA HIS A 77 -1.95 -11.91 1.17
C HIS A 77 -1.97 -10.68 0.27
N PHE A 78 -2.71 -10.74 -0.84
CA PHE A 78 -2.87 -9.62 -1.75
C PHE A 78 -4.09 -8.78 -1.34
N VAL A 79 -3.87 -7.85 -0.42
CA VAL A 79 -4.92 -7.13 0.33
C VAL A 79 -5.87 -6.35 -0.57
N ASN A 80 -5.36 -5.68 -1.59
CA ASN A 80 -6.16 -4.82 -2.48
C ASN A 80 -6.45 -5.44 -3.85
N LYS A 81 -6.48 -6.77 -3.96
CA LYS A 81 -6.68 -7.47 -5.24
C LYS A 81 -7.96 -7.07 -5.98
N ASP A 82 -9.04 -6.76 -5.23
CA ASP A 82 -10.36 -6.52 -5.82
C ASP A 82 -10.43 -5.22 -6.64
N TYR A 83 -9.47 -4.31 -6.44
CA TYR A 83 -9.40 -3.04 -7.16
C TYR A 83 -7.99 -2.69 -7.67
N ALA A 84 -7.07 -3.65 -7.62
CA ALA A 84 -5.74 -3.51 -8.21
C ALA A 84 -5.73 -3.86 -9.70
N ASN A 85 -4.72 -3.37 -10.40
CA ASN A 85 -4.50 -3.71 -11.81
C ASN A 85 -3.92 -5.12 -11.96
N LEU A 86 -4.78 -6.11 -12.15
CA LEU A 86 -4.38 -7.52 -12.26
C LEU A 86 -3.65 -7.84 -13.58
N ASN A 87 -3.70 -6.96 -14.58
CA ASN A 87 -2.96 -7.16 -15.83
C ASN A 87 -1.43 -7.16 -15.64
N VAL A 88 -0.97 -6.55 -14.57
CA VAL A 88 0.45 -6.47 -14.19
C VAL A 88 0.92 -7.69 -13.39
N LEU A 89 -0.01 -8.50 -12.90
CA LEU A 89 0.26 -9.62 -12.01
C LEU A 89 1.32 -10.62 -12.54
N PRO A 90 1.34 -11.00 -13.84
CA PRO A 90 2.35 -11.91 -14.36
C PRO A 90 3.79 -11.37 -14.23
N ILE A 91 3.96 -10.05 -14.31
CA ILE A 91 5.27 -9.41 -14.15
C ILE A 91 5.57 -9.23 -12.66
N LEU A 92 4.58 -8.80 -11.88
CA LEU A 92 4.71 -8.60 -10.44
C LEU A 92 5.17 -9.88 -9.70
N LYS A 93 4.71 -11.04 -10.12
CA LYS A 93 5.12 -12.34 -9.55
C LYS A 93 6.60 -12.68 -9.74
N ASN A 94 7.27 -12.04 -10.70
CA ASN A 94 8.67 -12.34 -11.05
C ASN A 94 9.66 -11.37 -10.41
N ILE A 95 9.21 -10.34 -9.69
CA ILE A 95 10.11 -9.44 -8.99
C ILE A 95 10.44 -9.99 -7.60
N GLU A 96 11.62 -9.65 -7.08
CA GLU A 96 12.00 -9.92 -5.71
C GLU A 96 11.46 -8.82 -4.79
N PHE A 97 10.72 -9.19 -3.76
CA PHE A 97 10.20 -8.23 -2.79
C PHE A 97 11.27 -7.91 -1.74
N LYS A 98 11.94 -6.78 -1.97
CA LYS A 98 13.02 -6.28 -1.12
C LYS A 98 12.83 -4.79 -0.87
N SER A 99 12.89 -4.40 0.39
CA SER A 99 12.69 -3.00 0.81
C SER A 99 13.62 -2.04 0.08
N GLY A 100 13.05 -1.00 -0.52
CA GLY A 100 13.80 0.01 -1.27
C GLY A 100 14.26 -0.42 -2.65
N ALA A 101 13.85 -1.61 -3.12
CA ALA A 101 14.21 -2.08 -4.45
C ALA A 101 13.43 -1.32 -5.55
N PHE A 102 14.10 -1.15 -6.67
CA PHE A 102 13.53 -0.64 -7.91
C PHE A 102 13.84 -1.62 -9.03
N TYR A 103 12.83 -1.99 -9.77
CA TYR A 103 12.94 -2.91 -10.91
C TYR A 103 12.42 -2.27 -12.17
N MET A 104 13.13 -2.51 -13.27
CA MET A 104 12.71 -2.07 -14.59
C MET A 104 12.89 -3.19 -15.60
N THR A 105 11.82 -3.51 -16.33
CA THR A 105 11.82 -4.50 -17.41
C THR A 105 11.08 -3.91 -18.60
N GLY A 106 11.82 -3.49 -19.63
CA GLY A 106 11.26 -2.71 -20.73
C GLY A 106 10.67 -1.39 -20.20
N SER A 107 9.41 -1.16 -20.50
CA SER A 107 8.66 0.01 -20.00
C SER A 107 7.99 -0.20 -18.63
N HIS A 108 8.08 -1.40 -18.05
CA HIS A 108 7.50 -1.73 -16.76
C HIS A 108 8.47 -1.39 -15.64
N ALA A 109 8.04 -0.57 -14.71
CA ALA A 109 8.84 -0.17 -13.55
C ALA A 109 8.09 -0.44 -12.24
N PHE A 110 8.81 -0.90 -11.23
CA PHE A 110 8.30 -1.21 -9.91
C PHE A 110 9.21 -0.61 -8.85
N THR A 111 8.63 -0.05 -7.81
CA THR A 111 9.33 0.25 -6.57
C THR A 111 8.69 -0.50 -5.41
N VAL A 112 9.52 -1.08 -4.55
CA VAL A 112 9.08 -1.89 -3.40
C VAL A 112 9.41 -1.12 -2.13
N GLN A 113 8.40 -0.82 -1.33
CA GLN A 113 8.53 -0.11 -0.08
C GLN A 113 8.04 -0.98 1.08
N PRO A 114 8.69 -0.96 2.24
CA PRO A 114 8.23 -1.73 3.39
C PRO A 114 6.90 -1.18 3.90
N MET A 115 5.99 -2.07 4.24
CA MET A 115 4.79 -1.77 4.98
C MET A 115 5.05 -2.11 6.45
N ASN A 116 5.06 -1.10 7.29
CA ASN A 116 5.34 -1.25 8.72
C ASN A 116 4.08 -1.02 9.55
N ASP A 117 3.96 -1.76 10.65
CA ASP A 117 2.95 -1.50 11.67
C ASP A 117 3.27 -0.24 12.50
N ALA A 118 2.40 0.07 13.46
CA ALA A 118 2.57 1.24 14.33
C ALA A 118 3.81 1.15 15.24
N GLN A 119 4.38 -0.03 15.43
CA GLN A 119 5.61 -0.27 16.18
C GLN A 119 6.87 -0.24 15.31
N GLY A 120 6.72 -0.01 14.01
CA GLY A 120 7.81 0.01 13.05
C GLY A 120 8.28 -1.36 12.57
N LYS A 121 7.58 -2.44 12.95
CA LYS A 121 7.86 -3.78 12.45
C LYS A 121 7.34 -3.91 11.02
N ARG A 122 8.19 -4.43 10.11
CA ARG A 122 7.74 -4.74 8.75
C ARG A 122 6.74 -5.90 8.78
N ILE A 123 5.60 -5.68 8.16
CA ILE A 123 4.49 -6.65 8.06
C ILE A 123 4.14 -6.99 6.62
N GLY A 124 4.81 -6.39 5.65
CA GLY A 124 4.59 -6.63 4.23
C GLY A 124 5.27 -5.57 3.37
N TYR A 125 4.72 -5.38 2.17
CA TYR A 125 5.23 -4.42 1.21
C TYR A 125 4.12 -3.65 0.52
N PHE A 126 4.41 -2.38 0.21
CA PHE A 126 3.74 -1.63 -0.84
C PHE A 126 4.58 -1.77 -2.12
N VAL A 127 3.94 -2.11 -3.22
CA VAL A 127 4.58 -2.10 -4.53
C VAL A 127 3.85 -1.08 -5.40
N ILE A 128 4.60 -0.14 -5.94
CA ILE A 128 4.08 0.86 -6.86
C ILE A 128 4.61 0.53 -8.24
N TYR A 129 3.72 0.39 -9.18
CA TYR A 129 4.01 0.11 -10.59
C TYR A 129 3.68 1.31 -11.45
N PHE A 130 4.49 1.52 -12.46
CA PHE A 130 4.13 2.37 -13.59
C PHE A 130 4.69 1.83 -14.91
N ASN A 131 3.97 2.15 -15.98
CA ASN A 131 4.47 1.95 -17.34
C ASN A 131 5.09 3.27 -17.81
N SER A 132 6.39 3.29 -18.07
CA SER A 132 7.12 4.51 -18.44
C SER A 132 6.57 5.14 -19.73
N ASP A 133 6.19 4.34 -20.72
CA ASP A 133 5.66 4.84 -21.98
C ASP A 133 4.31 5.56 -21.79
N LEU A 134 3.44 5.00 -20.92
CA LEU A 134 2.14 5.60 -20.60
C LEU A 134 2.31 6.85 -19.73
N LYS A 135 3.25 6.82 -18.81
CA LYS A 135 3.53 7.95 -17.92
C LYS A 135 4.05 9.15 -18.68
N GLU A 136 5.01 8.96 -19.57
CA GLU A 136 5.54 10.03 -20.43
C GLU A 136 4.44 10.69 -21.25
N ARG A 137 3.53 9.90 -21.84
CA ARG A 137 2.39 10.42 -22.58
C ARG A 137 1.44 11.25 -21.71
N ASN A 138 1.17 10.80 -20.48
CA ASN A 138 0.28 11.51 -19.56
C ASN A 138 0.92 12.79 -19.02
N LEU A 139 2.20 12.76 -18.71
CA LEU A 139 2.97 13.93 -18.27
C LEU A 139 3.12 14.96 -19.38
N ALA A 140 3.35 14.53 -20.62
CA ALA A 140 3.37 15.41 -21.77
C ALA A 140 2.04 16.14 -21.96
N LYS A 141 0.90 15.45 -21.72
CA LYS A 141 -0.43 16.08 -21.75
C LYS A 141 -0.64 17.12 -20.64
N LEU A 142 0.03 16.94 -19.50
CA LEU A 142 -0.03 17.88 -18.37
C LEU A 142 0.99 19.01 -18.48
N GLY A 143 1.82 19.04 -19.53
CA GLY A 143 2.88 20.02 -19.70
C GLY A 143 4.02 19.88 -18.69
N VAL A 144 4.15 18.71 -18.06
CA VAL A 144 5.24 18.40 -17.12
C VAL A 144 6.35 17.69 -17.87
N TRP A 145 7.53 18.27 -17.89
CA TRP A 145 8.73 17.72 -18.51
C TRP A 145 9.72 17.34 -17.41
N PHE A 146 10.33 16.17 -17.54
CA PHE A 146 11.48 15.78 -16.72
C PHE A 146 12.75 16.13 -17.49
N ASP A 147 13.60 16.90 -16.88
CA ASP A 147 14.96 17.13 -17.35
C ASP A 147 15.87 15.94 -16.99
#